data_084f5b80927136ca2052bef7ad3cd40b
#
_entry.id   084f5b80927136ca2052bef7ad3cd40b
#
_cell.length_a   1.000
_cell.length_b   1.000
_cell.length_c   1.000
_cell.angle_alpha   90.00
_cell.angle_beta   90.00
_cell.angle_gamma   90.00
#
_symmetry.space_group_name_H-M   'P 1'
#
loop_
_entity.id
_entity.type
_entity.pdbx_description
1 polymer ?
#
loop_
_entity_poly.entity_id
_entity_poly.type
_entity_poly.pdbx_seq_one_letter_code
_entity_poly.pdbx_strand_id
1 'polypeptide(L)'
;MTNYFQNMKSSELAELQTELNSLKPEEKKEAAKQVIAMMTIGKDVSSLFPHMAKCMETTSIELKKLVYLYIINYAKIKPDLTIMAVNSFQKDAREKTNPLMRALAVRTMGCIRVERITEYLCESLKDCLTDEDPYVKKTAALAVAKLY
;
A
#
# COMPACT_ATOMS: atom_id res chain seq x y z
N MET A 1 -16.11 3.95 25.76
CA MET A 1 -15.47 5.28 25.89
C MET A 1 -14.25 5.44 25.01
N THR A 2 -13.35 4.48 25.01
CA THR A 2 -12.19 4.50 24.13
C THR A 2 -12.54 4.59 22.65
N ASN A 3 -13.64 3.97 22.23
CA ASN A 3 -14.06 3.98 20.83
C ASN A 3 -14.49 5.36 20.33
N TYR A 4 -14.90 6.25 21.23
CA TYR A 4 -15.32 7.60 20.85
C TYR A 4 -14.19 8.40 20.20
N PHE A 5 -12.96 8.25 20.70
CA PHE A 5 -11.79 8.95 20.17
C PHE A 5 -11.12 8.21 19.00
N GLN A 6 -11.42 6.93 18.81
CA GLN A 6 -10.82 6.11 17.78
C GLN A 6 -11.63 6.07 16.49
N ASN A 7 -12.93 6.31 16.58
CA ASN A 7 -13.82 6.26 15.42
C ASN A 7 -13.93 7.64 14.78
N MET A 8 -13.87 7.65 13.45
CA MET A 8 -14.11 8.84 12.66
C MET A 8 -15.60 9.12 12.55
N LYS A 9 -15.96 10.40 12.48
CA LYS A 9 -17.33 10.79 12.17
C LYS A 9 -17.67 10.40 10.73
N SER A 10 -18.91 9.97 10.48
CA SER A 10 -19.34 9.58 9.14
C SER A 10 -19.15 10.68 8.10
N SER A 11 -19.34 11.96 8.50
CA SER A 11 -19.14 13.08 7.61
C SER A 11 -17.68 13.26 7.19
N GLU A 12 -16.74 13.03 8.12
CA GLU A 12 -15.30 13.10 7.83
C GLU A 12 -14.88 12.00 6.87
N LEU A 13 -15.37 10.77 7.08
CA LEU A 13 -15.10 9.64 6.21
C LEU A 13 -15.66 9.87 4.81
N ALA A 14 -16.88 10.40 4.70
CA ALA A 14 -17.51 10.69 3.41
C ALA A 14 -16.73 11.77 2.65
N GLU A 15 -16.24 12.78 3.34
CA GLU A 15 -15.45 13.86 2.74
C GLU A 15 -14.11 13.30 2.20
N LEU A 16 -13.41 12.52 2.99
CA LEU A 16 -12.16 11.88 2.57
C LEU A 16 -12.39 10.93 1.39
N GLN A 17 -13.49 10.18 1.41
CA GLN A 17 -13.86 9.30 0.33
C GLN A 17 -14.03 10.07 -0.98
N THR A 18 -14.72 11.21 -0.93
CA THR A 18 -14.94 12.08 -2.10
C THR A 18 -13.60 12.62 -2.63
N GLU A 19 -12.73 13.08 -1.74
CA GLU A 19 -11.43 13.62 -2.14
C GLU A 19 -10.51 12.53 -2.73
N LEU A 20 -10.53 11.31 -2.19
CA LEU A 20 -9.76 10.19 -2.72
C LEU A 20 -10.21 9.80 -4.13
N ASN A 21 -11.46 10.06 -4.48
CA ASN A 21 -12.01 9.79 -5.81
C ASN A 21 -11.91 10.99 -6.76
N SER A 22 -11.30 12.09 -6.33
CA SER A 22 -11.11 13.27 -7.16
C SER A 22 -10.26 12.97 -8.39
N LEU A 23 -10.50 13.71 -9.47
CA LEU A 23 -9.68 13.63 -10.67
C LEU A 23 -8.40 14.45 -10.55
N LYS A 24 -8.30 15.30 -9.53
CA LYS A 24 -7.14 16.15 -9.30
C LYS A 24 -6.11 15.40 -8.46
N PRO A 25 -4.88 15.17 -8.98
CA PRO A 25 -3.85 14.42 -8.24
C PRO A 25 -3.49 15.03 -6.89
N GLU A 26 -3.50 16.37 -6.79
CA GLU A 26 -3.17 17.05 -5.53
C GLU A 26 -4.21 16.80 -4.45
N GLU A 27 -5.50 16.76 -4.81
CA GLU A 27 -6.57 16.47 -3.86
C GLU A 27 -6.47 15.05 -3.34
N LYS A 28 -6.21 14.08 -4.23
CA LYS A 28 -5.99 12.68 -3.84
C LYS A 28 -4.84 12.54 -2.86
N LYS A 29 -3.73 13.22 -3.16
CA LYS A 29 -2.52 13.14 -2.34
C LYS A 29 -2.77 13.73 -0.95
N GLU A 30 -3.42 14.88 -0.88
CA GLU A 30 -3.76 15.49 0.41
C GLU A 30 -4.72 14.63 1.22
N ALA A 31 -5.72 14.05 0.57
CA ALA A 31 -6.65 13.14 1.22
C ALA A 31 -5.91 11.90 1.76
N ALA A 32 -5.02 11.31 0.96
CA ALA A 32 -4.22 10.17 1.40
C ALA A 32 -3.34 10.51 2.59
N LYS A 33 -2.73 11.70 2.61
CA LYS A 33 -1.96 12.17 3.76
C LYS A 33 -2.81 12.26 5.03
N GLN A 34 -4.03 12.76 4.90
CA GLN A 34 -4.96 12.86 6.02
C GLN A 34 -5.35 11.47 6.53
N VAL A 35 -5.62 10.53 5.62
CA VAL A 35 -5.93 9.14 5.99
C VAL A 35 -4.78 8.52 6.78
N ILE A 36 -3.56 8.70 6.33
CA ILE A 36 -2.38 8.17 7.02
C ILE A 36 -2.22 8.82 8.40
N ALA A 37 -2.44 10.14 8.49
CA ALA A 37 -2.37 10.85 9.77
C ALA A 37 -3.40 10.31 10.75
N MET A 38 -4.64 10.08 10.31
CA MET A 38 -5.70 9.52 11.16
C MET A 38 -5.38 8.10 11.61
N MET A 39 -4.88 7.29 10.69
CA MET A 39 -4.44 5.92 10.98
C MET A 39 -3.33 5.91 12.04
N THR A 40 -2.37 6.82 11.93
CA THR A 40 -1.23 6.91 12.83
C THR A 40 -1.64 7.25 14.26
N ILE A 41 -2.69 8.06 14.44
CA ILE A 41 -3.19 8.39 15.77
C ILE A 41 -4.22 7.38 16.30
N GLY A 42 -4.39 6.26 15.60
CA GLY A 42 -5.21 5.14 16.07
C GLY A 42 -6.67 5.16 15.65
N LYS A 43 -7.07 6.06 14.76
CA LYS A 43 -8.44 6.07 14.25
C LYS A 43 -8.65 4.95 13.23
N ASP A 44 -9.83 4.35 13.24
CA ASP A 44 -10.18 3.30 12.28
C ASP A 44 -10.61 3.93 10.96
N VAL A 45 -9.76 3.80 9.95
CA VAL A 45 -10.03 4.27 8.59
C VAL A 45 -10.09 3.10 7.60
N SER A 46 -10.33 1.88 8.09
CA SER A 46 -10.39 0.68 7.26
C SER A 46 -11.50 0.72 6.22
N SER A 47 -12.58 1.46 6.48
CA SER A 47 -13.69 1.61 5.52
C SER A 47 -13.27 2.34 4.24
N LEU A 48 -12.15 3.04 4.26
CA LEU A 48 -11.61 3.73 3.09
C LEU A 48 -10.75 2.83 2.21
N PHE A 49 -10.58 1.56 2.57
CA PHE A 49 -9.72 0.63 1.83
C PHE A 49 -10.00 0.58 0.32
N PRO A 50 -11.26 0.43 -0.14
CA PRO A 50 -11.53 0.39 -1.58
C PRO A 50 -11.08 1.67 -2.29
N HIS A 51 -11.22 2.82 -1.65
CA HIS A 51 -10.86 4.11 -2.22
C HIS A 51 -9.35 4.33 -2.23
N MET A 52 -8.66 3.91 -1.17
CA MET A 52 -7.20 3.93 -1.13
C MET A 52 -6.62 2.96 -2.16
N ALA A 53 -7.21 1.78 -2.31
CA ALA A 53 -6.77 0.78 -3.29
C ALA A 53 -6.88 1.30 -4.72
N LYS A 54 -7.90 2.08 -5.05
CA LYS A 54 -8.02 2.71 -6.37
C LYS A 54 -6.87 3.67 -6.65
N CYS A 55 -6.33 4.29 -5.62
CA CYS A 55 -5.20 5.21 -5.78
C CYS A 55 -3.90 4.48 -6.12
N MET A 56 -3.86 3.16 -6.06
CA MET A 56 -2.68 2.38 -6.48
C MET A 56 -2.41 2.46 -7.98
N GLU A 57 -3.38 2.88 -8.77
CA GLU A 57 -3.22 3.02 -10.22
C GLU A 57 -2.46 4.28 -10.62
N THR A 58 -2.14 5.13 -9.65
CA THR A 58 -1.38 6.35 -9.90
C THR A 58 0.06 6.05 -10.35
N THR A 59 0.64 6.98 -11.09
CA THR A 59 2.07 6.97 -11.44
C THR A 59 2.91 7.77 -10.45
N SER A 60 2.27 8.45 -9.50
CA SER A 60 2.95 9.24 -8.47
C SER A 60 3.57 8.33 -7.41
N ILE A 61 4.87 8.35 -7.27
CA ILE A 61 5.59 7.59 -6.23
C ILE A 61 5.16 8.06 -4.84
N GLU A 62 4.96 9.36 -4.64
CA GLU A 62 4.54 9.89 -3.35
C GLU A 62 3.19 9.34 -2.90
N LEU A 63 2.22 9.33 -3.82
CA LEU A 63 0.89 8.79 -3.52
C LEU A 63 0.97 7.28 -3.28
N LYS A 64 1.74 6.56 -4.08
CA LYS A 64 1.92 5.11 -3.89
C LYS A 64 2.53 4.77 -2.53
N LYS A 65 3.50 5.53 -2.07
CA LYS A 65 4.09 5.31 -0.75
C LYS A 65 3.04 5.42 0.35
N LEU A 66 2.16 6.39 0.25
CA LEU A 66 1.07 6.58 1.23
C LEU A 66 0.09 5.41 1.19
N VAL A 67 -0.33 5.01 0.00
CA VAL A 67 -1.27 3.90 -0.18
C VAL A 67 -0.67 2.59 0.33
N TYR A 68 0.58 2.32 0.00
CA TYR A 68 1.26 1.10 0.44
C TYR A 68 1.43 1.06 1.97
N LEU A 69 1.73 2.19 2.58
CA LEU A 69 1.82 2.28 4.03
C LEU A 69 0.47 1.95 4.69
N TYR A 70 -0.62 2.45 4.12
CA TYR A 70 -1.98 2.13 4.55
C TYR A 70 -2.24 0.61 4.47
N ILE A 71 -1.90 0.01 3.34
CA ILE A 71 -2.11 -1.43 3.11
C ILE A 71 -1.29 -2.27 4.08
N ILE A 72 -0.03 -1.91 4.31
CA ILE A 72 0.83 -2.61 5.28
C ILE A 72 0.19 -2.59 6.67
N ASN A 73 -0.34 -1.43 7.07
CA ASN A 73 -0.96 -1.29 8.39
C ASN A 73 -2.16 -2.21 8.57
N TYR A 74 -2.97 -2.39 7.53
CA TYR A 74 -4.17 -3.22 7.60
C TYR A 74 -3.97 -4.68 7.17
N ALA A 75 -2.77 -5.03 6.70
CA ALA A 75 -2.51 -6.37 6.17
C ALA A 75 -2.80 -7.50 7.17
N LYS A 76 -2.38 -7.32 8.42
CA LYS A 76 -2.59 -8.32 9.46
C LYS A 76 -4.01 -8.32 10.01
N ILE A 77 -4.62 -7.14 10.07
CA ILE A 77 -5.95 -6.95 10.66
C ILE A 77 -7.03 -7.35 9.66
N LYS A 78 -6.83 -7.03 8.39
CA LYS A 78 -7.78 -7.25 7.31
C LYS A 78 -7.10 -7.96 6.11
N PRO A 79 -6.65 -9.21 6.28
CA PRO A 79 -5.92 -9.91 5.22
C PRO A 79 -6.71 -10.08 3.94
N ASP A 80 -8.04 -10.25 4.02
CA ASP A 80 -8.88 -10.41 2.83
C ASP A 80 -8.88 -9.16 1.95
N LEU A 81 -8.86 -7.99 2.56
CA LEU A 81 -8.76 -6.73 1.82
C LEU A 81 -7.37 -6.58 1.19
N THR A 82 -6.33 -7.01 1.89
CA THR A 82 -4.96 -6.92 1.39
C THR A 82 -4.73 -7.82 0.19
N ILE A 83 -5.37 -8.98 0.13
CA ILE A 83 -5.31 -9.87 -1.04
C ILE A 83 -5.75 -9.15 -2.30
N MET A 84 -6.74 -8.26 -2.20
CA MET A 84 -7.21 -7.48 -3.34
C MET A 84 -6.12 -6.57 -3.93
N ALA A 85 -5.13 -6.19 -3.13
CA ALA A 85 -4.04 -5.33 -3.55
C ALA A 85 -2.84 -6.10 -4.15
N VAL A 86 -2.82 -7.42 -4.05
CA VAL A 86 -1.70 -8.27 -4.53
C VAL A 86 -1.41 -8.03 -6.01
N ASN A 87 -2.45 -7.95 -6.84
CA ASN A 87 -2.28 -7.73 -8.26
C ASN A 87 -1.55 -6.42 -8.56
N SER A 88 -1.83 -5.38 -7.79
CA SER A 88 -1.16 -4.08 -7.95
C SER A 88 0.31 -4.16 -7.56
N PHE A 89 0.63 -4.89 -6.49
CA PHE A 89 2.02 -5.13 -6.10
C PHE A 89 2.79 -5.84 -7.22
N GLN A 90 2.19 -6.90 -7.77
CA GLN A 90 2.79 -7.67 -8.85
C GLN A 90 3.01 -6.83 -10.10
N LYS A 91 2.02 -6.00 -10.45
CA LYS A 91 2.11 -5.10 -11.58
C LYS A 91 3.24 -4.09 -11.39
N ASP A 92 3.34 -3.48 -10.22
CA ASP A 92 4.37 -2.49 -9.94
C ASP A 92 5.77 -3.11 -9.90
N ALA A 93 5.88 -4.35 -9.43
CA ALA A 93 7.15 -5.07 -9.41
C ALA A 93 7.65 -5.41 -10.82
N ARG A 94 6.77 -5.36 -11.81
CA ARG A 94 7.09 -5.62 -13.22
C ARG A 94 7.12 -4.34 -14.07
N GLU A 95 6.99 -3.17 -13.46
CA GLU A 95 7.01 -1.89 -14.17
C GLU A 95 8.36 -1.71 -14.88
N LYS A 96 8.34 -1.66 -16.20
CA LYS A 96 9.57 -1.71 -17.02
C LYS A 96 10.38 -0.42 -16.99
N THR A 97 9.71 0.71 -16.85
CA THR A 97 10.34 2.02 -17.03
C THR A 97 10.77 2.70 -15.75
N ASN A 98 10.34 2.17 -14.59
CA ASN A 98 10.56 2.85 -13.31
C ASN A 98 11.09 1.89 -12.24
N PRO A 99 12.42 1.82 -12.08
CA PRO A 99 13.02 0.94 -11.06
C PRO A 99 12.65 1.35 -9.62
N LEU A 100 12.37 2.64 -9.37
CA LEU A 100 11.93 3.07 -8.05
C LEU A 100 10.56 2.49 -7.71
N MET A 101 9.69 2.37 -8.71
CA MET A 101 8.37 1.74 -8.54
C MET A 101 8.51 0.26 -8.22
N ARG A 102 9.37 -0.45 -8.95
CA ARG A 102 9.65 -1.86 -8.70
C ARG A 102 10.20 -2.07 -7.29
N ALA A 103 11.17 -1.24 -6.89
CA ALA A 103 11.77 -1.33 -5.55
C ALA A 103 10.76 -1.03 -4.45
N LEU A 104 9.88 -0.05 -4.65
CA LEU A 104 8.83 0.29 -3.69
C LEU A 104 7.86 -0.89 -3.48
N ALA A 105 7.42 -1.51 -4.58
CA ALA A 105 6.54 -2.67 -4.51
C ALA A 105 7.20 -3.83 -3.76
N VAL A 106 8.43 -4.13 -4.08
CA VAL A 106 9.20 -5.21 -3.47
C VAL A 106 9.42 -4.97 -1.97
N ARG A 107 9.76 -3.74 -1.59
CA ARG A 107 9.93 -3.37 -0.18
C ARG A 107 8.62 -3.57 0.58
N THR A 108 7.52 -3.17 -0.02
CA THR A 108 6.19 -3.31 0.59
C THR A 108 5.83 -4.79 0.78
N MET A 109 6.08 -5.61 -0.22
CA MET A 109 5.87 -7.06 -0.12
C MET A 109 6.63 -7.67 1.06
N GLY A 110 7.87 -7.22 1.27
CA GLY A 110 8.69 -7.70 2.39
C GLY A 110 8.17 -7.30 3.76
N CYS A 111 7.30 -6.31 3.83
CA CYS A 111 6.68 -5.86 5.09
C CYS A 111 5.36 -6.58 5.39
N ILE A 112 4.79 -7.28 4.41
CA ILE A 112 3.52 -8.00 4.58
C ILE A 112 3.83 -9.42 5.04
N ARG A 113 3.67 -9.66 6.34
CA ARG A 113 3.97 -10.96 6.97
C ARG A 113 2.68 -11.73 7.25
N VAL A 114 1.89 -11.94 6.21
CA VAL A 114 0.67 -12.73 6.27
C VAL A 114 0.87 -13.95 5.37
N GLU A 115 0.87 -15.12 5.93
CA GLU A 115 1.21 -16.37 5.24
C GLU A 115 0.41 -16.58 3.94
N ARG A 116 -0.90 -16.34 4.00
CA ARG A 116 -1.76 -16.47 2.83
C ARG A 116 -1.35 -15.56 1.68
N ILE A 117 -0.82 -14.39 1.99
CA ILE A 117 -0.43 -13.37 1.00
C ILE A 117 0.98 -13.65 0.49
N THR A 118 1.86 -14.11 1.36
CA THR A 118 3.26 -14.39 1.03
C THR A 118 3.37 -15.36 -0.15
N GLU A 119 2.52 -16.36 -0.20
CA GLU A 119 2.51 -17.33 -1.31
C GLU A 119 2.32 -16.64 -2.67
N TYR A 120 1.42 -15.64 -2.74
CA TYR A 120 1.17 -14.92 -3.98
C TYR A 120 2.29 -13.97 -4.37
N LEU A 121 3.14 -13.60 -3.40
CA LEU A 121 4.22 -12.63 -3.63
C LEU A 121 5.56 -13.29 -3.98
N CYS A 122 5.73 -14.57 -3.70
CA CYS A 122 7.00 -15.26 -3.85
C CYS A 122 7.58 -15.17 -5.27
N GLU A 123 6.75 -15.37 -6.28
CA GLU A 123 7.19 -15.32 -7.67
C GLU A 123 7.71 -13.94 -8.07
N SER A 124 6.98 -12.91 -7.71
CA SER A 124 7.40 -11.53 -7.99
C SER A 124 8.70 -11.17 -7.28
N LEU A 125 8.88 -11.62 -6.04
CA LEU A 125 10.11 -11.40 -5.29
C LEU A 125 11.29 -12.12 -5.95
N LYS A 126 11.09 -13.35 -6.40
CA LYS A 126 12.09 -14.12 -7.13
C LYS A 126 12.53 -13.40 -8.38
N ASP A 127 11.58 -12.92 -9.17
CA ASP A 127 11.89 -12.19 -10.40
C ASP A 127 12.74 -10.95 -10.12
N CYS A 128 12.45 -10.25 -9.03
CA CYS A 128 13.19 -9.04 -8.68
C CYS A 128 14.60 -9.33 -8.15
N LEU A 129 14.90 -10.56 -7.70
CA LEU A 129 16.25 -10.94 -7.31
C LEU A 129 17.22 -10.93 -8.49
N THR A 130 16.72 -11.05 -9.71
CA THR A 130 17.52 -11.01 -10.94
C THR A 130 17.24 -9.75 -11.77
N ASP A 131 16.71 -8.71 -11.15
CA ASP A 131 16.40 -7.44 -11.83
C ASP A 131 17.67 -6.80 -12.38
N GLU A 132 17.56 -6.07 -13.48
CA GLU A 132 18.66 -5.33 -14.09
C GLU A 132 19.20 -4.23 -13.18
N ASP A 133 18.33 -3.62 -12.40
CA ASP A 133 18.67 -2.52 -11.52
C ASP A 133 19.25 -3.04 -10.20
N PRO A 134 20.47 -2.62 -9.82
CA PRO A 134 21.11 -3.09 -8.57
C PRO A 134 20.32 -2.74 -7.31
N TYR A 135 19.62 -1.61 -7.31
CA TYR A 135 18.82 -1.18 -6.16
C TYR A 135 17.61 -2.10 -5.98
N VAL A 136 16.96 -2.48 -7.09
CA VAL A 136 15.81 -3.42 -7.06
C VAL A 136 16.29 -4.79 -6.56
N LYS A 137 17.41 -5.30 -7.07
CA LYS A 137 18.00 -6.57 -6.62
C LYS A 137 18.27 -6.57 -5.12
N LYS A 138 18.90 -5.51 -4.63
CA LYS A 138 19.23 -5.38 -3.20
C LYS A 138 17.97 -5.34 -2.36
N THR A 139 16.97 -4.58 -2.79
CA THR A 139 15.70 -4.45 -2.08
C THR A 139 14.97 -5.81 -2.04
N ALA A 140 15.00 -6.55 -3.14
CA ALA A 140 14.40 -7.89 -3.21
C ALA A 140 15.08 -8.87 -2.25
N ALA A 141 16.41 -8.85 -2.20
CA ALA A 141 17.17 -9.70 -1.29
C ALA A 141 16.81 -9.42 0.18
N LEU A 142 16.69 -8.15 0.55
CA LEU A 142 16.28 -7.75 1.89
C LEU A 142 14.84 -8.17 2.20
N ALA A 143 13.94 -8.05 1.22
CA ALA A 143 12.55 -8.45 1.38
C ALA A 143 12.43 -9.97 1.60
N VAL A 144 13.15 -10.77 0.83
CA VAL A 144 13.17 -12.22 0.99
C VAL A 144 13.69 -12.59 2.39
N ALA A 145 14.76 -11.93 2.85
CA ALA A 145 15.32 -12.18 4.17
C ALA A 145 14.32 -11.89 5.29
N LYS A 146 13.46 -10.89 5.12
CA LYS A 146 12.42 -10.58 6.10
C LYS A 146 11.30 -11.61 6.15
N LEU A 147 11.00 -12.25 5.02
CA LEU A 147 9.90 -13.21 4.91
C LEU A 147 10.30 -14.62 5.31
N TYR A 148 11.58 -14.93 5.23
CA TYR A 148 12.15 -16.23 5.54
C TYR A 148 13.20 -16.11 6.64
#